data_b46aedfd7e461ff2c865ae9d963b52ef
#
_entry.id   b46aedfd7e461ff2c865ae9d963b52ef
#
_cell.length_a   1.000
_cell.length_b   1.000
_cell.length_c   1.000
_cell.angle_alpha   90.00
_cell.angle_beta   90.00
_cell.angle_gamma   90.00
#
_symmetry.space_group_name_H-M   'P 1'
#
loop_
_entity.id
_entity.type
_entity.pdbx_description
1 polymer ?
#
loop_
_entity_poly.entity_id
_entity_poly.type
_entity_poly.pdbx_seq_one_letter_code
_entity_poly.pdbx_strand_id
1 'polypeptide(L)'
;MTKKLKIALTFIIFLLFTVPSKSFDIKAPSVILQDYLSGEILFEKDADREIYPASMTKIMTAIIAFDLLKKGEINLDDKYTVSEKAWRLSTAGYSSMFIMVGDDVSVEELLRGIIVASGNDACIALAEGIAGTEEQFAVLMTEKAAEIGMYNTNFSNSSGINDPDNYSTLKDILIMSNYLIRNFPDYYKYFAEKEFTWDRTGGDPITQGNRNPLLYKNIGADGIKTGYLA
;
A
#
# COMPACT_ATOMS: atom_id res chain seq x y z
N MET A 1 -32.89 55.09 10.52
CA MET A 1 -32.92 53.78 9.85
C MET A 1 -33.92 52.89 10.56
N THR A 2 -34.99 52.48 9.92
CA THR A 2 -36.07 51.70 10.53
C THR A 2 -35.61 50.26 10.81
N LYS A 3 -36.21 49.63 11.84
CA LYS A 3 -35.88 48.25 12.24
C LYS A 3 -35.94 47.26 11.05
N LYS A 4 -36.92 47.49 10.13
CA LYS A 4 -37.08 46.71 8.88
C LYS A 4 -35.91 46.88 7.90
N LEU A 5 -35.32 48.07 7.81
CA LEU A 5 -34.17 48.36 6.94
C LEU A 5 -32.89 47.71 7.48
N LYS A 6 -32.70 47.67 8.81
CA LYS A 6 -31.55 46.95 9.43
C LYS A 6 -31.63 45.44 9.20
N ILE A 7 -32.80 44.82 9.33
CA ILE A 7 -33.03 43.41 9.07
C ILE A 7 -32.74 43.02 7.59
N ALA A 8 -33.24 43.85 6.67
CA ALA A 8 -33.00 43.65 5.24
C ALA A 8 -31.51 43.79 4.87
N LEU A 9 -30.80 44.76 5.48
CA LEU A 9 -29.36 44.95 5.25
C LEU A 9 -28.53 43.78 5.82
N THR A 10 -28.90 43.23 6.99
CA THR A 10 -28.25 42.04 7.58
C THR A 10 -28.48 40.81 6.72
N PHE A 11 -29.64 40.62 6.14
CA PHE A 11 -29.94 39.49 5.25
C PHE A 11 -29.19 39.59 3.94
N ILE A 12 -29.02 40.77 3.37
CA ILE A 12 -28.25 41.03 2.15
C ILE A 12 -26.76 40.78 2.38
N ILE A 13 -26.22 41.15 3.52
CA ILE A 13 -24.81 40.90 3.90
C ILE A 13 -24.57 39.40 4.05
N PHE A 14 -25.53 38.61 4.58
CA PHE A 14 -25.39 37.14 4.69
C PHE A 14 -25.42 36.43 3.33
N LEU A 15 -26.18 36.98 2.35
CA LEU A 15 -26.22 36.43 0.99
C LEU A 15 -24.96 36.71 0.15
N LEU A 16 -24.16 37.74 0.52
CA LEU A 16 -22.94 38.09 -0.18
C LEU A 16 -21.73 37.22 0.20
N PHE A 17 -21.85 36.38 1.25
CA PHE A 17 -20.80 35.45 1.67
C PHE A 17 -20.96 34.01 1.23
N THR A 18 -21.90 33.72 0.31
CA THR A 18 -21.92 32.42 -0.36
C THR A 18 -20.81 32.37 -1.42
N VAL A 19 -19.60 32.07 -0.97
CA VAL A 19 -18.52 31.72 -1.89
C VAL A 19 -18.95 30.43 -2.58
N PRO A 20 -19.04 30.40 -3.92
CA PRO A 20 -19.34 29.16 -4.62
C PRO A 20 -18.21 28.16 -4.29
N SER A 21 -18.54 27.12 -3.54
CA SER A 21 -17.64 26.00 -3.33
C SER A 21 -17.38 25.39 -4.71
N LYS A 22 -16.16 25.54 -5.23
CA LYS A 22 -15.75 24.78 -6.41
C LYS A 22 -15.73 23.32 -5.99
N SER A 23 -16.71 22.57 -6.43
CA SER A 23 -16.68 21.11 -6.34
C SER A 23 -15.41 20.61 -7.06
N PHE A 24 -14.57 19.88 -6.36
CA PHE A 24 -13.49 19.15 -6.99
C PHE A 24 -14.10 18.00 -7.80
N ASP A 25 -14.06 18.11 -9.13
CA ASP A 25 -14.45 17.01 -9.99
C ASP A 25 -13.27 16.04 -10.14
N ILE A 26 -13.26 14.99 -9.34
CA ILE A 26 -12.25 13.94 -9.39
C ILE A 26 -12.82 12.78 -10.22
N LYS A 27 -12.14 12.43 -11.33
CA LYS A 27 -12.55 11.35 -12.25
C LYS A 27 -12.39 9.95 -11.63
N ALA A 28 -11.62 9.79 -10.55
CA ALA A 28 -11.48 8.49 -9.89
C ALA A 28 -12.84 7.99 -9.39
N PRO A 29 -13.15 6.69 -9.53
CA PRO A 29 -14.41 6.11 -9.05
C PRO A 29 -14.55 6.16 -7.54
N SER A 30 -13.46 6.00 -6.79
CA SER A 30 -13.42 6.10 -5.34
C SER A 30 -12.23 6.93 -4.89
N VAL A 31 -12.42 7.75 -3.86
CA VAL A 31 -11.37 8.63 -3.30
C VAL A 31 -11.55 8.77 -1.80
N ILE A 32 -10.47 8.82 -1.07
CA ILE A 32 -10.42 9.26 0.32
C ILE A 32 -9.20 10.15 0.53
N LEU A 33 -9.36 11.29 1.18
CA LEU A 33 -8.32 12.22 1.55
C LEU A 33 -8.43 12.54 3.03
N GLN A 34 -7.36 12.32 3.76
CA GLN A 34 -7.29 12.58 5.19
C GLN A 34 -6.13 13.53 5.51
N ASP A 35 -6.37 14.46 6.43
CA ASP A 35 -5.27 15.10 7.14
C ASP A 35 -4.68 14.12 8.15
N TYR A 36 -3.43 13.73 7.94
CA TYR A 36 -2.79 12.68 8.74
C TYR A 36 -2.64 13.06 10.22
N LEU A 37 -2.38 14.35 10.53
CA LEU A 37 -2.11 14.80 11.89
C LEU A 37 -3.38 14.88 12.73
N SER A 38 -4.44 15.45 12.19
CA SER A 38 -5.74 15.57 12.89
C SER A 38 -6.59 14.30 12.78
N GLY A 39 -6.38 13.48 11.75
CA GLY A 39 -7.24 12.36 11.41
C GLY A 39 -8.53 12.77 10.70
N GLU A 40 -8.73 14.06 10.38
CA GLU A 40 -9.93 14.58 9.73
C GLU A 40 -10.01 14.10 8.27
N ILE A 41 -11.18 13.59 7.86
CA ILE A 41 -11.45 13.28 6.45
C ILE A 41 -11.83 14.57 5.73
N LEU A 42 -10.93 15.04 4.88
CA LEU A 42 -11.09 16.27 4.11
C LEU A 42 -11.97 16.08 2.87
N PHE A 43 -11.98 14.87 2.32
CA PHE A 43 -12.79 14.51 1.15
C PHE A 43 -12.97 12.99 1.07
N GLU A 44 -14.18 12.56 0.73
CA GLU A 44 -14.42 11.15 0.37
C GLU A 44 -15.46 11.04 -0.74
N LYS A 45 -15.30 9.98 -1.55
CA LYS A 45 -16.20 9.59 -2.62
C LYS A 45 -16.17 8.07 -2.73
N ASP A 46 -17.32 7.44 -2.53
CA ASP A 46 -17.48 5.97 -2.64
C ASP A 46 -16.37 5.19 -1.91
N ALA A 47 -15.92 5.69 -0.73
CA ALA A 47 -14.78 5.13 0.00
C ALA A 47 -15.07 3.77 0.67
N ASP A 48 -16.35 3.41 0.86
CA ASP A 48 -16.81 2.10 1.35
C ASP A 48 -17.05 1.10 0.21
N ARG A 49 -16.92 1.53 -1.04
CA ARG A 49 -17.07 0.63 -2.18
C ARG A 49 -15.99 -0.42 -2.15
N GLU A 50 -16.40 -1.68 -2.35
CA GLU A 50 -15.47 -2.79 -2.52
C GLU A 50 -14.63 -2.61 -3.80
N ILE A 51 -13.34 -2.82 -3.64
CA ILE A 51 -12.33 -2.74 -4.70
C ILE A 51 -11.41 -3.95 -4.67
N TYR A 52 -10.82 -4.28 -5.79
CA TYR A 52 -9.64 -5.15 -5.83
C TYR A 52 -8.40 -4.30 -5.48
N PRO A 53 -7.68 -4.58 -4.37
CA PRO A 53 -6.57 -3.74 -3.92
C PRO A 53 -5.35 -3.83 -4.83
N ALA A 54 -5.25 -4.83 -5.69
CA ALA A 54 -4.08 -5.07 -6.53
C ALA A 54 -2.78 -5.02 -5.70
N SER A 55 -1.71 -4.45 -6.23
CA SER A 55 -0.43 -4.35 -5.51
C SER A 55 -0.46 -3.49 -4.24
N MET A 56 -1.58 -2.86 -3.87
CA MET A 56 -1.71 -2.27 -2.52
C MET A 56 -1.77 -3.34 -1.42
N THR A 57 -2.16 -4.57 -1.75
CA THR A 57 -2.04 -5.76 -0.89
C THR A 57 -0.64 -5.90 -0.28
N LYS A 58 0.41 -5.53 -1.02
CA LYS A 58 1.80 -5.62 -0.59
C LYS A 58 2.14 -4.73 0.62
N ILE A 59 1.29 -3.76 0.93
CA ILE A 59 1.41 -2.98 2.17
C ILE A 59 1.19 -3.91 3.37
N MET A 60 0.17 -4.78 3.33
CA MET A 60 -0.09 -5.75 4.40
C MET A 60 1.03 -6.80 4.46
N THR A 61 1.52 -7.27 3.32
CA THR A 61 2.67 -8.17 3.26
C THR A 61 3.89 -7.59 3.97
N ALA A 62 4.19 -6.30 3.73
CA ALA A 62 5.27 -5.62 4.42
C ALA A 62 4.97 -5.43 5.93
N ILE A 63 3.72 -5.10 6.31
CA ILE A 63 3.31 -4.95 7.72
C ILE A 63 3.55 -6.24 8.51
N ILE A 64 3.19 -7.41 7.97
CA ILE A 64 3.44 -8.70 8.64
C ILE A 64 4.94 -8.88 8.90
N ALA A 65 5.79 -8.65 7.91
CA ALA A 65 7.24 -8.76 8.08
C ALA A 65 7.78 -7.73 9.08
N PHE A 66 7.30 -6.49 9.05
CA PHE A 66 7.71 -5.43 10.01
C PHE A 66 7.27 -5.74 11.44
N ASP A 67 6.09 -6.34 11.63
CA ASP A 67 5.65 -6.83 12.94
C ASP A 67 6.63 -7.88 13.51
N LEU A 68 7.03 -8.84 12.70
CA LEU A 68 7.97 -9.89 13.09
C LEU A 68 9.38 -9.35 13.35
N LEU A 69 9.87 -8.42 12.51
CA LEU A 69 11.12 -7.71 12.71
C LEU A 69 11.12 -6.93 14.03
N LYS A 70 10.02 -6.22 14.32
CA LYS A 70 9.88 -5.44 15.57
C LYS A 70 9.84 -6.31 16.82
N LYS A 71 9.32 -7.53 16.71
CA LYS A 71 9.30 -8.53 17.79
C LYS A 71 10.63 -9.28 17.92
N GLY A 72 11.53 -9.16 16.94
CA GLY A 72 12.79 -9.92 16.89
C GLY A 72 12.58 -11.41 16.54
N GLU A 73 11.44 -11.75 15.93
CA GLU A 73 11.13 -13.11 15.47
C GLU A 73 11.84 -13.43 14.15
N ILE A 74 12.13 -12.40 13.34
CA ILE A 74 12.99 -12.46 12.16
C ILE A 74 13.96 -11.27 12.15
N ASN A 75 15.02 -11.35 11.34
CA ASN A 75 16.00 -10.29 11.15
C ASN A 75 16.07 -9.90 9.68
N LEU A 76 16.55 -8.69 9.37
CA LEU A 76 16.71 -8.23 7.98
C LEU A 76 17.69 -9.09 7.18
N ASP A 77 18.69 -9.66 7.83
CA ASP A 77 19.72 -10.51 7.22
C ASP A 77 19.31 -11.98 7.10
N ASP A 78 18.18 -12.40 7.70
CA ASP A 78 17.66 -13.76 7.55
C ASP A 78 17.36 -14.02 6.07
N LYS A 79 17.68 -15.22 5.60
CA LYS A 79 17.54 -15.57 4.18
C LYS A 79 16.47 -16.64 3.97
N TYR A 80 15.67 -16.40 2.94
CA TYR A 80 14.68 -17.37 2.47
C TYR A 80 15.06 -17.88 1.10
N THR A 81 14.99 -19.22 0.94
CA THR A 81 15.30 -19.87 -0.33
C THR A 81 14.11 -19.75 -1.27
N VAL A 82 14.37 -19.28 -2.48
CA VAL A 82 13.36 -19.06 -3.53
C VAL A 82 12.84 -20.38 -4.07
N SER A 83 11.55 -20.64 -3.91
CA SER A 83 10.86 -21.79 -4.45
C SER A 83 10.62 -21.70 -5.97
N GLU A 84 10.27 -22.83 -6.58
CA GLU A 84 9.82 -22.85 -7.97
C GLU A 84 8.50 -22.05 -8.16
N LYS A 85 7.60 -22.05 -7.16
CA LYS A 85 6.35 -21.26 -7.17
C LYS A 85 6.65 -19.77 -7.25
N ALA A 86 7.55 -19.25 -6.41
CA ALA A 86 7.99 -17.86 -6.43
C ALA A 86 8.64 -17.50 -7.77
N TRP A 87 9.60 -18.30 -8.23
CA TRP A 87 10.31 -18.06 -9.49
C TRP A 87 9.38 -18.04 -10.71
N ARG A 88 8.36 -18.87 -10.77
CA ARG A 88 7.41 -18.89 -11.90
C ARG A 88 6.77 -17.54 -12.15
N LEU A 89 6.57 -16.71 -11.12
CA LEU A 89 6.05 -15.36 -11.27
C LEU A 89 7.08 -14.38 -11.87
N SER A 90 8.38 -14.66 -11.73
CA SER A 90 9.43 -13.87 -12.40
C SER A 90 9.35 -13.96 -13.93
N THR A 91 8.78 -15.05 -14.45
CA THR A 91 8.71 -15.34 -15.89
C THR A 91 7.31 -15.13 -16.49
N ALA A 92 6.29 -14.91 -15.66
CA ALA A 92 4.88 -14.85 -16.07
C ALA A 92 4.41 -13.49 -16.60
N GLY A 93 5.32 -12.51 -16.78
CA GLY A 93 4.99 -11.17 -17.27
C GLY A 93 4.42 -10.21 -16.21
N TYR A 94 4.36 -10.63 -14.96
CA TYR A 94 3.99 -9.77 -13.83
C TYR A 94 5.17 -8.90 -13.37
N SER A 95 4.86 -7.92 -12.49
CA SER A 95 5.91 -7.17 -11.78
C SER A 95 6.74 -8.12 -10.94
N SER A 96 8.05 -8.14 -11.13
CA SER A 96 8.96 -9.10 -10.52
C SER A 96 10.25 -8.44 -10.06
N MET A 97 10.86 -8.99 -9.02
CA MET A 97 12.23 -8.71 -8.60
C MET A 97 13.24 -9.47 -9.46
N PHE A 98 12.80 -10.55 -10.14
CA PHE A 98 13.58 -11.47 -10.97
C PHE A 98 14.53 -12.35 -10.16
N ILE A 99 14.04 -12.91 -9.05
CA ILE A 99 14.73 -13.91 -8.26
C ILE A 99 14.73 -15.27 -8.97
N MET A 100 15.77 -16.07 -8.74
CA MET A 100 15.95 -17.37 -9.38
C MET A 100 15.66 -18.49 -8.38
N VAL A 101 15.21 -19.64 -8.90
CA VAL A 101 15.02 -20.84 -8.06
C VAL A 101 16.31 -21.18 -7.31
N GLY A 102 16.18 -21.36 -6.00
CA GLY A 102 17.29 -21.71 -5.12
C GLY A 102 18.17 -20.55 -4.68
N ASP A 103 17.87 -19.31 -5.10
CA ASP A 103 18.50 -18.14 -4.51
C ASP A 103 18.16 -18.05 -3.03
N ASP A 104 19.14 -17.69 -2.20
CA ASP A 104 18.94 -17.32 -0.80
C ASP A 104 18.91 -15.80 -0.70
N VAL A 105 17.69 -15.24 -0.59
CA VAL A 105 17.44 -13.79 -0.60
C VAL A 105 17.12 -13.31 0.81
N SER A 106 17.76 -12.22 1.23
CA SER A 106 17.53 -11.66 2.56
C SER A 106 16.14 -11.01 2.68
N VAL A 107 15.61 -10.97 3.91
CA VAL A 107 14.34 -10.31 4.23
C VAL A 107 14.36 -8.85 3.77
N GLU A 108 15.50 -8.14 3.95
CA GLU A 108 15.63 -6.75 3.50
C GLU A 108 15.52 -6.63 1.97
N GLU A 109 16.20 -7.48 1.23
CA GLU A 109 16.14 -7.46 -0.25
C GLU A 109 14.75 -7.82 -0.75
N LEU A 110 14.10 -8.84 -0.14
CA LEU A 110 12.70 -9.17 -0.47
C LEU A 110 11.77 -8.00 -0.22
N LEU A 111 11.87 -7.32 0.94
CA LEU A 111 11.06 -6.14 1.26
C LEU A 111 11.27 -5.01 0.25
N ARG A 112 12.51 -4.71 -0.14
CA ARG A 112 12.78 -3.71 -1.18
C ARG A 112 12.24 -4.13 -2.53
N GLY A 113 12.41 -5.39 -2.92
CA GLY A 113 11.81 -5.95 -4.13
C GLY A 113 10.29 -5.82 -4.15
N ILE A 114 9.60 -6.09 -3.03
CA ILE A 114 8.15 -5.95 -2.86
C ILE A 114 7.72 -4.50 -2.96
N ILE A 115 8.37 -3.61 -2.26
CA ILE A 115 7.95 -2.20 -2.11
C ILE A 115 8.30 -1.40 -3.36
N VAL A 116 9.54 -1.45 -3.82
CA VAL A 116 10.07 -0.63 -4.92
C VAL A 116 9.71 -1.23 -6.27
N ALA A 117 10.14 -2.47 -6.53
CA ALA A 117 9.90 -3.14 -7.81
C ALA A 117 8.46 -3.69 -7.94
N SER A 118 7.71 -3.75 -6.84
CA SER A 118 6.40 -4.40 -6.78
C SER A 118 6.45 -5.89 -7.13
N GLY A 119 7.54 -6.58 -6.76
CA GLY A 119 7.84 -7.99 -7.10
C GLY A 119 6.81 -8.95 -6.50
N ASN A 120 6.10 -9.67 -7.38
CA ASN A 120 5.16 -10.71 -6.94
C ASN A 120 5.91 -11.97 -6.53
N ASP A 121 7.01 -12.28 -7.21
CA ASP A 121 7.95 -13.35 -6.87
C ASP A 121 8.53 -13.17 -5.45
N ALA A 122 8.96 -11.96 -5.13
CA ALA A 122 9.46 -11.62 -3.80
C ALA A 122 8.37 -11.75 -2.71
N CYS A 123 7.09 -11.44 -3.04
CA CYS A 123 5.98 -11.65 -2.10
C CYS A 123 5.82 -13.12 -1.72
N ILE A 124 5.86 -14.03 -2.73
CA ILE A 124 5.74 -15.46 -2.46
C ILE A 124 6.95 -15.97 -1.67
N ALA A 125 8.17 -15.60 -2.05
CA ALA A 125 9.37 -16.01 -1.32
C ALA A 125 9.33 -15.58 0.15
N LEU A 126 8.92 -14.33 0.42
CA LEU A 126 8.76 -13.83 1.79
C LEU A 126 7.64 -14.55 2.54
N ALA A 127 6.50 -14.77 1.90
CA ALA A 127 5.35 -15.45 2.49
C ALA A 127 5.66 -16.91 2.87
N GLU A 128 6.31 -17.64 1.97
CA GLU A 128 6.74 -19.03 2.21
C GLU A 128 7.80 -19.08 3.32
N GLY A 129 8.75 -18.14 3.33
CA GLY A 129 9.78 -18.06 4.37
C GLY A 129 9.20 -17.80 5.77
N ILE A 130 8.19 -16.96 5.88
CA ILE A 130 7.56 -16.62 7.16
C ILE A 130 6.54 -17.67 7.62
N ALA A 131 5.65 -18.13 6.71
CA ALA A 131 4.49 -18.95 7.08
C ALA A 131 4.54 -20.38 6.52
N GLY A 132 5.59 -20.74 5.79
CA GLY A 132 5.72 -22.04 5.14
C GLY A 132 4.98 -22.15 3.80
N THR A 133 3.82 -21.49 3.66
CA THR A 133 3.09 -21.38 2.39
C THR A 133 2.46 -19.99 2.22
N GLU A 134 2.21 -19.58 0.97
CA GLU A 134 1.52 -18.33 0.68
C GLU A 134 0.09 -18.32 1.22
N GLU A 135 -0.59 -19.47 1.18
CA GLU A 135 -1.96 -19.61 1.67
C GLU A 135 -2.04 -19.37 3.19
N GLN A 136 -1.10 -19.93 3.96
CA GLN A 136 -0.99 -19.66 5.41
C GLN A 136 -0.65 -18.20 5.68
N PHE A 137 0.21 -17.61 4.87
CA PHE A 137 0.53 -16.18 4.98
C PHE A 137 -0.68 -15.29 4.70
N ALA A 138 -1.52 -15.62 3.72
CA ALA A 138 -2.75 -14.90 3.41
C ALA A 138 -3.74 -14.92 4.60
N VAL A 139 -3.80 -16.03 5.34
CA VAL A 139 -4.57 -16.11 6.60
C VAL A 139 -4.02 -15.11 7.61
N LEU A 140 -2.72 -15.07 7.84
CA LEU A 140 -2.10 -14.09 8.75
C LEU A 140 -2.40 -12.64 8.33
N MET A 141 -2.40 -12.35 7.02
CA MET A 141 -2.73 -11.03 6.49
C MET A 141 -4.19 -10.65 6.81
N THR A 142 -5.13 -11.57 6.65
CA THR A 142 -6.55 -11.33 6.93
C THR A 142 -6.82 -11.19 8.43
N GLU A 143 -6.16 -12.01 9.26
CA GLU A 143 -6.22 -11.88 10.72
C GLU A 143 -5.66 -10.52 11.19
N LYS A 144 -4.53 -10.08 10.63
CA LYS A 144 -3.96 -8.76 10.90
C LYS A 144 -4.88 -7.63 10.43
N ALA A 145 -5.52 -7.78 9.28
CA ALA A 145 -6.51 -6.81 8.80
C ALA A 145 -7.64 -6.64 9.82
N ALA A 146 -8.22 -7.73 10.30
CA ALA A 146 -9.26 -7.69 11.32
C ALA A 146 -8.76 -7.08 12.65
N GLU A 147 -7.54 -7.43 13.10
CA GLU A 147 -6.90 -6.88 14.30
C GLU A 147 -6.80 -5.35 14.26
N ILE A 148 -6.44 -4.78 13.11
CA ILE A 148 -6.26 -3.34 12.95
C ILE A 148 -7.54 -2.59 12.54
N GLY A 149 -8.68 -3.29 12.37
CA GLY A 149 -9.98 -2.70 12.10
C GLY A 149 -10.41 -2.66 10.62
N MET A 150 -9.74 -3.41 9.73
CA MET A 150 -10.09 -3.53 8.31
C MET A 150 -11.16 -4.62 8.12
N TYR A 151 -12.39 -4.35 8.53
CA TYR A 151 -13.46 -5.36 8.56
C TYR A 151 -14.10 -5.68 7.20
N ASN A 152 -13.81 -4.88 6.17
CA ASN A 152 -14.29 -5.10 4.80
C ASN A 152 -13.16 -5.54 3.86
N THR A 153 -12.19 -6.28 4.40
CA THR A 153 -11.00 -6.72 3.67
C THR A 153 -10.76 -8.20 3.86
N ASN A 154 -10.43 -8.87 2.76
CA ASN A 154 -9.91 -10.23 2.77
C ASN A 154 -8.70 -10.31 1.83
N PHE A 155 -7.65 -10.99 2.27
CA PHE A 155 -6.47 -11.27 1.46
C PHE A 155 -6.42 -12.75 1.13
N SER A 156 -6.46 -13.08 -0.16
CA SER A 156 -6.35 -14.44 -0.67
C SER A 156 -4.92 -14.81 -1.08
N ASN A 157 -4.05 -13.82 -1.26
CA ASN A 157 -2.64 -14.01 -1.62
C ASN A 157 -1.77 -12.84 -1.13
N SER A 158 -0.45 -13.04 -1.18
CA SER A 158 0.54 -12.09 -0.67
C SER A 158 0.81 -10.88 -1.58
N SER A 159 0.43 -10.96 -2.84
CA SER A 159 0.89 -10.05 -3.88
C SER A 159 -0.19 -9.10 -4.42
N GLY A 160 -1.47 -9.46 -4.26
CA GLY A 160 -2.60 -8.78 -4.87
C GLY A 160 -2.80 -9.13 -6.35
N ILE A 161 -2.25 -10.26 -6.80
CA ILE A 161 -2.62 -10.83 -8.10
C ILE A 161 -4.12 -11.10 -8.09
N ASN A 162 -4.75 -10.91 -9.26
CA ASN A 162 -6.19 -10.97 -9.41
C ASN A 162 -6.78 -12.29 -8.90
N ASP A 163 -7.61 -12.19 -7.88
CA ASP A 163 -8.35 -13.26 -7.25
C ASP A 163 -9.67 -12.66 -6.73
N PRO A 164 -10.83 -13.26 -7.01
CA PRO A 164 -12.13 -12.71 -6.59
C PRO A 164 -12.26 -12.60 -5.07
N ASP A 165 -11.54 -13.42 -4.31
CA ASP A 165 -11.57 -13.40 -2.84
C ASP A 165 -10.57 -12.36 -2.25
N ASN A 166 -9.84 -11.61 -3.10
CA ASN A 166 -8.92 -10.57 -2.66
C ASN A 166 -9.58 -9.19 -2.82
N TYR A 167 -10.23 -8.70 -1.78
CA TYR A 167 -11.00 -7.45 -1.80
C TYR A 167 -10.69 -6.55 -0.60
N SER A 168 -11.00 -5.27 -0.74
CA SER A 168 -10.87 -4.25 0.31
C SER A 168 -11.76 -3.04 0.00
N THR A 169 -11.71 -2.02 0.85
CA THR A 169 -12.29 -0.68 0.63
C THR A 169 -11.22 0.40 0.79
N LEU A 170 -11.46 1.61 0.27
CA LEU A 170 -10.50 2.70 0.49
C LEU A 170 -10.43 3.11 1.96
N LYS A 171 -11.50 2.94 2.75
CA LYS A 171 -11.45 3.16 4.20
C LYS A 171 -10.51 2.18 4.88
N ASP A 172 -10.58 0.92 4.52
CA ASP A 172 -9.69 -0.10 5.08
C ASP A 172 -8.23 0.11 4.61
N ILE A 173 -8.02 0.48 3.34
CA ILE A 173 -6.68 0.87 2.85
C ILE A 173 -6.13 2.08 3.61
N LEU A 174 -6.97 3.06 3.97
CA LEU A 174 -6.55 4.19 4.79
C LEU A 174 -6.17 3.75 6.21
N ILE A 175 -6.94 2.85 6.83
CA ILE A 175 -6.61 2.25 8.14
C ILE A 175 -5.24 1.57 8.07
N MET A 176 -5.02 0.72 7.06
CA MET A 176 -3.76 0.03 6.83
C MET A 176 -2.59 1.00 6.65
N SER A 177 -2.80 2.05 5.86
CA SER A 177 -1.78 3.08 5.61
C SER A 177 -1.40 3.84 6.87
N ASN A 178 -2.38 4.25 7.68
CA ASN A 178 -2.16 4.91 8.95
C ASN A 178 -1.45 3.97 9.95
N TYR A 179 -1.82 2.70 9.97
CA TYR A 179 -1.18 1.70 10.83
C TYR A 179 0.30 1.54 10.48
N LEU A 180 0.63 1.41 9.19
CA LEU A 180 2.00 1.33 8.70
C LEU A 180 2.83 2.53 9.16
N ILE A 181 2.38 3.75 8.88
CA ILE A 181 3.13 4.98 9.16
C ILE A 181 3.36 5.15 10.68
N ARG A 182 2.34 4.86 11.50
CA ARG A 182 2.39 5.07 12.95
C ARG A 182 3.22 4.02 13.68
N ASN A 183 3.16 2.77 13.25
CA ASN A 183 3.76 1.66 13.99
C ASN A 183 5.15 1.27 13.50
N PHE A 184 5.51 1.64 12.25
CA PHE A 184 6.76 1.24 11.60
C PHE A 184 7.51 2.42 10.95
N PRO A 185 7.73 3.55 11.64
CA PRO A 185 8.35 4.74 11.04
C PRO A 185 9.77 4.44 10.51
N ASP A 186 10.52 3.55 11.17
CA ASP A 186 11.88 3.18 10.76
C ASP A 186 11.90 2.36 9.46
N TYR A 187 10.86 1.56 9.19
CA TYR A 187 10.73 0.78 7.97
C TYR A 187 9.94 1.52 6.88
N TYR A 188 9.12 2.51 7.26
CA TYR A 188 8.34 3.29 6.31
C TYR A 188 9.22 3.98 5.24
N LYS A 189 10.47 4.30 5.58
CA LYS A 189 11.46 4.87 4.65
C LYS A 189 11.66 4.08 3.35
N TYR A 190 11.45 2.76 3.37
CA TYR A 190 11.54 1.93 2.16
C TYR A 190 10.52 2.34 1.10
N PHE A 191 9.36 2.88 1.49
CA PHE A 191 8.33 3.34 0.55
C PHE A 191 8.73 4.65 -0.17
N ALA A 192 9.69 5.39 0.37
CA ALA A 192 10.26 6.59 -0.24
C ALA A 192 11.45 6.30 -1.16
N GLU A 193 11.99 5.08 -1.16
CA GLU A 193 13.10 4.70 -2.03
C GLU A 193 12.67 4.79 -3.50
N LYS A 194 13.47 5.48 -4.30
CA LYS A 194 13.16 5.74 -5.71
C LYS A 194 13.56 4.60 -6.63
N GLU A 195 14.58 3.84 -6.25
CA GLU A 195 15.09 2.71 -7.02
C GLU A 195 15.68 1.64 -6.09
N PHE A 196 15.72 0.41 -6.58
CA PHE A 196 16.34 -0.72 -5.93
C PHE A 196 17.08 -1.55 -6.97
N THR A 197 18.32 -1.95 -6.66
CA THR A 197 19.13 -2.84 -7.48
C THR A 197 19.21 -4.21 -6.83
N TRP A 198 18.76 -5.22 -7.55
CA TRP A 198 18.92 -6.62 -7.19
C TRP A 198 20.12 -7.22 -7.91
N ASP A 199 21.09 -7.71 -7.14
CA ASP A 199 22.28 -8.41 -7.65
C ASP A 199 21.97 -9.91 -7.77
N ARG A 200 21.30 -10.26 -8.86
CA ARG A 200 20.77 -11.61 -9.06
C ARG A 200 21.86 -12.63 -9.37
N THR A 201 21.64 -13.86 -8.93
CA THR A 201 22.48 -15.00 -9.26
C THR A 201 22.46 -15.29 -10.77
N GLY A 202 23.63 -15.44 -11.38
CA GLY A 202 23.79 -15.88 -12.78
C GLY A 202 23.42 -14.86 -13.85
N GLY A 203 23.39 -13.56 -13.51
CA GLY A 203 23.13 -12.50 -14.48
C GLY A 203 23.63 -11.14 -14.00
N ASP A 204 23.48 -10.11 -14.85
CA ASP A 204 23.79 -8.74 -14.45
C ASP A 204 22.79 -8.21 -13.42
N PRO A 205 23.24 -7.32 -12.52
CA PRO A 205 22.33 -6.63 -11.57
C PRO A 205 21.18 -5.92 -12.28
N ILE A 206 19.98 -6.00 -11.69
CA ILE A 206 18.78 -5.36 -12.24
C ILE A 206 18.37 -4.20 -11.37
N THR A 207 18.43 -2.98 -11.90
CA THR A 207 17.91 -1.78 -11.23
C THR A 207 16.47 -1.50 -11.69
N GLN A 208 15.56 -1.34 -10.73
CA GLN A 208 14.16 -1.01 -10.99
C GLN A 208 13.74 0.23 -10.20
N GLY A 209 13.00 1.13 -10.87
CA GLY A 209 12.43 2.32 -10.24
C GLY A 209 11.15 2.03 -9.46
N ASN A 210 10.92 2.83 -8.41
CA ASN A 210 9.65 2.81 -7.70
C ASN A 210 8.52 3.24 -8.64
N ARG A 211 7.40 2.52 -8.60
CA ARG A 211 6.27 2.74 -9.51
C ARG A 211 5.37 3.90 -9.08
N ASN A 212 5.64 4.53 -7.93
CA ASN A 212 4.90 5.70 -7.48
C ASN A 212 5.45 6.98 -8.17
N PRO A 213 4.73 7.55 -9.15
CA PRO A 213 5.21 8.71 -9.90
C PRO A 213 5.31 9.98 -9.06
N LEU A 214 4.66 10.02 -7.89
CA LEU A 214 4.68 11.20 -7.01
C LEU A 214 6.03 11.39 -6.35
N LEU A 215 6.80 10.32 -6.11
CA LEU A 215 8.15 10.38 -5.54
C LEU A 215 9.14 11.17 -6.41
N TYR A 216 8.84 11.29 -7.72
CA TYR A 216 9.72 11.99 -8.68
C TYR A 216 9.29 13.44 -8.96
N LYS A 217 8.18 13.92 -8.31
CA LYS A 217 7.63 15.25 -8.59
C LYS A 217 8.11 16.37 -7.66
N ASN A 218 8.94 16.07 -6.67
CA ASN A 218 9.43 17.02 -5.66
C ASN A 218 8.31 17.81 -4.94
N ILE A 219 7.20 17.11 -4.63
CA ILE A 219 6.03 17.67 -3.95
C ILE A 219 5.94 17.23 -2.48
N GLY A 220 7.01 16.62 -1.94
CA GLY A 220 7.05 16.09 -0.58
C GLY A 220 6.38 14.73 -0.39
N ALA A 221 6.04 14.01 -1.49
CA ALA A 221 5.51 12.66 -1.39
C ALA A 221 6.61 11.68 -0.96
N ASP A 222 6.29 10.81 0.02
CA ASP A 222 7.20 9.84 0.64
C ASP A 222 6.69 8.40 0.61
N GLY A 223 5.60 8.15 -0.09
CA GLY A 223 4.97 6.82 -0.22
C GLY A 223 3.61 6.91 -0.90
N ILE A 224 2.72 5.90 -0.76
CA ILE A 224 2.99 4.57 -0.18
C ILE A 224 3.14 3.56 -1.32
N LYS A 225 2.04 3.12 -1.94
CA LYS A 225 2.06 2.04 -2.94
C LYS A 225 1.03 2.28 -4.03
N THR A 226 1.41 2.00 -5.26
CA THR A 226 0.50 1.96 -6.40
C THR A 226 -0.07 0.55 -6.60
N GLY A 227 -1.30 0.47 -7.12
CA GLY A 227 -1.95 -0.76 -7.58
C GLY A 227 -2.41 -0.62 -9.03
N TYR A 228 -2.31 -1.69 -9.80
CA TYR A 228 -2.83 -1.78 -11.16
C TYR A 228 -3.32 -3.20 -11.42
N LEU A 229 -4.51 -3.31 -11.94
CA LEU A 229 -5.06 -4.54 -12.52
C LEU A 229 -5.38 -4.24 -13.99
N ALA A 230 -4.94 -5.11 -14.90
CA ALA A 230 -5.21 -5.02 -16.32
C ALA A 230 -6.66 -5.40 -16.65
#